data_5e77e42041d3bd90041fe53ef5f21602
#
_entry.id   5e77e42041d3bd90041fe53ef5f21602
#
_cell.length_a   1.000
_cell.length_b   1.000
_cell.length_c   1.000
_cell.angle_alpha   90.00
_cell.angle_beta   90.00
_cell.angle_gamma   90.00
#
_symmetry.space_group_name_H-M   'P 1'
#
loop_
_entity.id
_entity.type
_entity.pdbx_description
1 polymer ?
#
loop_
_entity_poly.entity_id
_entity_poly.type
_entity_poly.pdbx_seq_one_letter_code
_entity_poly.pdbx_strand_id
1 'polypeptide(L)'
;MQPTRILPDLQCSLLCEEIRQEINGNFFLVGVVNFIRVPQLPVVALKLSLFNRWTAGVGQFNEAVRLIAPDQTTVLRKGEVKFMLQDVALHATNVTVFGQVEFKLPGTYYVEVLVDDVMKLRYPVPVIVAPPQGQQQQPPQVASPPA
;
A
#
# COMPACT_ATOMS: atom_id res chain seq x y z
N MET A 1 -31.88 14.04 17.36
CA MET A 1 -31.44 14.09 15.97
C MET A 1 -30.18 13.26 15.80
N GLN A 2 -30.22 12.28 14.95
CA GLN A 2 -29.03 11.47 14.70
C GLN A 2 -28.03 12.26 13.86
N PRO A 3 -26.74 12.23 14.20
CA PRO A 3 -25.74 12.89 13.38
C PRO A 3 -25.72 12.27 11.98
N THR A 4 -25.61 13.10 10.98
CA THR A 4 -25.47 12.64 9.61
C THR A 4 -24.15 11.91 9.46
N ARG A 5 -24.21 10.66 9.02
CA ARG A 5 -23.03 9.85 8.73
C ARG A 5 -22.72 9.97 7.25
N ILE A 6 -21.48 10.34 6.94
CA ILE A 6 -21.02 10.50 5.57
C ILE A 6 -19.84 9.56 5.36
N LEU A 7 -19.96 8.64 4.42
CA LEU A 7 -18.88 7.70 4.09
C LEU A 7 -17.69 8.48 3.54
N PRO A 8 -16.47 8.24 4.05
CA PRO A 8 -15.32 9.02 3.63
C PRO A 8 -14.80 8.62 2.25
N ASP A 9 -14.03 9.54 1.68
CA ASP A 9 -13.25 9.27 0.47
C ASP A 9 -11.85 8.83 0.85
N LEU A 10 -11.30 7.91 0.08
CA LEU A 10 -9.90 7.53 0.17
C LEU A 10 -9.08 8.54 -0.64
N GLN A 11 -8.34 9.38 0.06
CA GLN A 11 -7.50 10.39 -0.58
C GLN A 11 -6.33 9.76 -1.31
N CYS A 12 -5.68 8.78 -0.67
CA CYS A 12 -4.62 8.00 -1.28
C CYS A 12 -4.38 6.70 -0.52
N SER A 13 -3.79 5.76 -1.24
CA SER A 13 -3.28 4.51 -0.68
C SER A 13 -1.96 4.21 -1.35
N LEU A 14 -0.90 4.04 -0.56
CA LEU A 14 0.44 3.79 -1.07
C LEU A 14 1.11 2.68 -0.28
N LEU A 15 1.67 1.72 -1.00
CA LEU A 15 2.47 0.66 -0.41
C LEU A 15 3.92 1.11 -0.39
N CYS A 16 4.55 1.02 0.77
CA CYS A 16 5.90 1.55 1.01
C CYS A 16 6.77 0.52 1.70
N GLU A 17 8.08 0.68 1.58
CA GLU A 17 9.01 -0.12 2.35
C GLU A 17 8.95 0.24 3.82
N GLU A 18 8.82 1.53 4.12
CA GLU A 18 8.75 2.02 5.48
C GLU A 18 7.93 3.30 5.56
N ILE A 19 7.21 3.46 6.67
CA ILE A 19 6.46 4.67 6.98
C ILE A 19 6.90 5.14 8.35
N ARG A 20 7.30 6.41 8.46
CA ARG A 20 7.72 7.04 9.71
C ARG A 20 6.83 8.22 10.02
N GLN A 21 6.67 8.49 11.30
CA GLN A 21 5.91 9.65 11.75
C GLN A 21 6.85 10.60 12.49
N GLU A 22 6.80 11.88 12.16
CA GLU A 22 7.54 12.90 12.88
C GLU A 22 6.88 13.24 14.20
N ILE A 23 7.62 13.90 15.08
CA ILE A 23 7.12 14.38 16.37
C ILE A 23 5.89 15.27 16.20
N ASN A 24 5.85 16.07 15.13
CA ASN A 24 4.72 16.96 14.83
C ASN A 24 3.50 16.24 14.27
N GLY A 25 3.57 14.92 14.07
CA GLY A 25 2.48 14.11 13.54
C GLY A 25 2.49 13.89 12.03
N ASN A 26 3.36 14.56 11.30
CA ASN A 26 3.47 14.37 9.85
C ASN A 26 4.15 13.04 9.53
N PHE A 27 3.85 12.49 8.35
CA PHE A 27 4.37 11.21 7.94
C PHE A 27 5.45 11.35 6.86
N PHE A 28 6.45 10.48 6.94
CA PHE A 28 7.39 10.22 5.86
C PHE A 28 7.05 8.89 5.20
N LEU A 29 7.01 8.86 3.89
CA LEU A 29 6.90 7.62 3.14
C LEU A 29 8.26 7.33 2.52
N VAL A 30 8.83 6.17 2.85
CA VAL A 30 10.15 5.76 2.37
C VAL A 30 9.98 4.57 1.46
N GLY A 31 10.48 4.68 0.23
CA GLY A 31 10.41 3.59 -0.74
C GLY A 31 8.98 3.26 -1.16
N VAL A 32 8.30 4.20 -1.82
CA VAL A 32 6.98 3.92 -2.40
C VAL A 32 7.15 2.86 -3.48
N VAL A 33 6.42 1.76 -3.34
CA VAL A 33 6.60 0.57 -4.16
C VAL A 33 5.85 0.72 -5.47
N ASN A 34 6.58 0.70 -6.59
CA ASN A 34 6.00 0.60 -7.93
C ASN A 34 5.81 -0.86 -8.33
N PHE A 35 6.80 -1.68 -8.02
CA PHE A 35 6.80 -3.12 -8.20
C PHE A 35 7.80 -3.72 -7.23
N ILE A 36 7.68 -5.03 -6.98
CA ILE A 36 8.58 -5.76 -6.09
C ILE A 36 9.48 -6.62 -6.96
N ARG A 37 10.78 -6.35 -6.90
CA ARG A 37 11.79 -7.12 -7.63
C ARG A 37 12.47 -8.07 -6.67
N VAL A 38 12.49 -9.35 -7.00
CA VAL A 38 13.07 -10.38 -6.17
C VAL A 38 14.07 -11.22 -6.98
N PRO A 39 15.15 -11.74 -6.36
CA PRO A 39 16.14 -12.56 -7.08
C PRO A 39 15.60 -13.93 -7.42
N GLN A 40 14.72 -14.46 -6.62
CA GLN A 40 14.15 -15.80 -6.78
C GLN A 40 12.86 -15.91 -5.98
N LEU A 41 12.08 -16.94 -6.27
CA LEU A 41 10.86 -17.29 -5.54
C LEU A 41 10.98 -18.72 -5.00
N PRO A 42 10.42 -19.04 -3.84
CA PRO A 42 9.71 -18.14 -2.94
C PRO A 42 10.63 -17.18 -2.21
N VAL A 43 10.10 -16.05 -1.81
CA VAL A 43 10.85 -15.06 -1.06
C VAL A 43 9.95 -14.45 0.02
N VAL A 44 10.54 -14.06 1.14
CA VAL A 44 9.82 -13.39 2.23
C VAL A 44 10.23 -11.93 2.29
N ALA A 45 9.27 -11.04 2.10
CA ALA A 45 9.48 -9.62 2.36
C ALA A 45 9.35 -9.40 3.87
N LEU A 46 10.39 -8.85 4.49
CA LEU A 46 10.42 -8.69 5.94
C LEU A 46 9.33 -7.74 6.42
N LYS A 47 9.04 -6.71 5.63
CA LYS A 47 8.09 -5.67 6.00
C LYS A 47 7.57 -4.96 4.77
N LEU A 48 6.25 -4.81 4.70
CA LEU A 48 5.57 -3.94 3.76
C LEU A 48 4.62 -3.06 4.55
N SER A 49 4.64 -1.77 4.28
CA SER A 49 3.84 -0.80 5.02
C SER A 49 2.85 -0.12 4.09
N LEU A 50 1.59 -0.12 4.49
CA LEU A 50 0.52 0.47 3.70
C LEU A 50 0.04 1.76 4.36
N PHE A 51 0.09 2.85 3.60
CA PHE A 51 -0.36 4.17 4.01
C PHE A 51 -1.71 4.47 3.37
N ASN A 52 -2.74 4.65 4.19
CA ASN A 52 -4.07 5.04 3.72
C ASN A 52 -4.49 6.33 4.40
N ARG A 53 -5.00 7.27 3.62
CA ARG A 53 -5.47 8.54 4.13
C ARG A 53 -6.90 8.78 3.70
N TRP A 54 -7.75 9.04 4.68
CA TRP A 54 -9.19 9.25 4.51
C TRP A 54 -9.56 10.68 4.80
N THR A 55 -10.58 11.18 4.11
CA THR A 55 -11.08 12.53 4.30
C THR A 55 -12.55 12.63 3.86
N ALA A 56 -13.14 13.79 4.03
CA ALA A 56 -14.48 14.12 3.53
C ALA A 56 -15.59 13.22 4.09
N GLY A 57 -15.40 12.67 5.28
CA GLY A 57 -16.40 11.85 5.92
C GLY A 57 -16.75 12.33 7.31
N VAL A 58 -17.85 11.82 7.84
CA VAL A 58 -18.28 12.09 9.23
C VAL A 58 -18.81 10.79 9.82
N GLY A 59 -18.26 10.39 10.96
CA GLY A 59 -18.69 9.23 11.69
C GLY A 59 -17.55 8.29 12.08
N GLN A 60 -17.94 7.11 12.54
CA GLN A 60 -17.01 6.01 12.87
C GLN A 60 -17.02 4.99 11.75
N PHE A 61 -15.85 4.53 11.36
CA PHE A 61 -15.68 3.64 10.21
C PHE A 61 -14.71 2.51 10.52
N ASN A 62 -14.83 1.47 9.74
CA ASN A 62 -13.88 0.35 9.76
C ASN A 62 -13.17 0.26 8.40
N GLU A 63 -11.86 0.48 8.41
CA GLU A 63 -11.04 0.25 7.23
C GLU A 63 -10.64 -1.22 7.18
N ALA A 64 -10.75 -1.83 6.01
CA ALA A 64 -10.19 -3.13 5.74
C ALA A 64 -9.20 -3.03 4.57
N VAL A 65 -8.07 -3.70 4.71
CA VAL A 65 -7.07 -3.79 3.64
C VAL A 65 -6.76 -5.25 3.38
N ARG A 66 -6.55 -5.60 2.12
CA ARG A 66 -6.24 -6.96 1.71
C ARG A 66 -5.12 -6.95 0.68
N LEU A 67 -4.20 -7.90 0.82
CA LEU A 67 -3.20 -8.20 -0.19
C LEU A 67 -3.65 -9.49 -0.89
N ILE A 68 -3.89 -9.41 -2.18
CA ILE A 68 -4.50 -10.47 -2.98
C ILE A 68 -3.43 -11.07 -3.90
N ALA A 69 -3.44 -12.40 -4.00
CA ALA A 69 -2.54 -13.15 -4.87
C ALA A 69 -2.87 -12.94 -6.36
N PRO A 70 -1.96 -13.35 -7.27
CA PRO A 70 -2.20 -13.20 -8.72
C PRO A 70 -3.43 -13.92 -9.25
N ASP A 71 -3.95 -14.94 -8.54
CA ASP A 71 -5.20 -15.59 -8.91
C ASP A 71 -6.43 -14.68 -8.74
N GLN A 72 -6.23 -13.50 -8.14
CA GLN A 72 -7.24 -12.47 -7.88
C GLN A 72 -8.30 -12.87 -6.83
N THR A 73 -8.14 -13.98 -6.16
CA THR A 73 -9.10 -14.47 -5.16
C THR A 73 -8.48 -14.80 -3.81
N THR A 74 -7.25 -15.30 -3.79
CA THR A 74 -6.60 -15.71 -2.55
C THR A 74 -6.12 -14.48 -1.76
N VAL A 75 -6.61 -14.32 -0.55
CA VAL A 75 -6.18 -13.26 0.36
C VAL A 75 -4.94 -13.74 1.11
N LEU A 76 -3.80 -13.11 0.84
CA LEU A 76 -2.54 -13.43 1.52
C LEU A 76 -2.46 -12.78 2.89
N ARG A 77 -2.91 -11.55 2.99
CA ARG A 77 -2.89 -10.77 4.22
C ARG A 77 -4.10 -9.87 4.26
N LYS A 78 -4.58 -9.59 5.46
CA LYS A 78 -5.60 -8.58 5.68
C LYS A 78 -5.33 -7.83 6.96
N GLY A 79 -5.81 -6.61 7.04
CA GLY A 79 -5.76 -5.80 8.23
C GLY A 79 -7.05 -5.02 8.37
N GLU A 80 -7.39 -4.66 9.59
CA GLU A 80 -8.56 -3.84 9.89
C GLU A 80 -8.18 -2.75 10.88
N VAL A 81 -8.70 -1.55 10.66
CA VAL A 81 -8.47 -0.40 11.53
C VAL A 81 -9.78 0.33 11.70
N LYS A 82 -10.15 0.59 12.94
CA LYS A 82 -11.29 1.45 13.25
C LYS A 82 -10.79 2.88 13.35
N PHE A 83 -11.53 3.80 12.74
CA PHE A 83 -11.18 5.21 12.78
C PHE A 83 -12.42 6.08 12.80
N MET A 84 -12.23 7.36 13.09
CA MET A 84 -13.32 8.31 13.21
C MET A 84 -12.94 9.61 12.52
N LEU A 85 -13.92 10.22 11.86
CA LEU A 85 -13.82 11.56 11.31
C LEU A 85 -14.95 12.41 11.92
N GLN A 86 -14.58 13.51 12.55
CA GLN A 86 -15.55 14.39 13.20
C GLN A 86 -16.10 15.47 12.26
N ASP A 87 -15.35 15.78 11.20
CA ASP A 87 -15.68 16.86 10.28
C ASP A 87 -15.12 16.52 8.88
N VAL A 88 -15.83 16.97 7.84
CA VAL A 88 -15.45 16.69 6.45
C VAL A 88 -14.11 17.31 6.04
N ALA A 89 -13.62 18.30 6.78
CA ALA A 89 -12.33 18.92 6.50
C ALA A 89 -11.16 18.19 7.17
N LEU A 90 -11.43 17.23 8.03
CA LEU A 90 -10.39 16.49 8.73
C LEU A 90 -9.91 15.27 7.93
N HIS A 91 -8.73 14.80 8.29
CA HIS A 91 -8.11 13.62 7.69
C HIS A 91 -7.86 12.58 8.77
N ALA A 92 -7.91 11.32 8.38
CA ALA A 92 -7.45 10.20 9.19
C ALA A 92 -6.43 9.42 8.39
N THR A 93 -5.27 9.18 8.99
CA THR A 93 -4.21 8.39 8.37
C THR A 93 -4.07 7.08 9.11
N ASN A 94 -4.18 5.98 8.38
CA ASN A 94 -4.02 4.65 8.92
C ASN A 94 -2.81 3.99 8.27
N VAL A 95 -1.92 3.45 9.11
CA VAL A 95 -0.75 2.72 8.65
C VAL A 95 -0.91 1.27 9.06
N THR A 96 -0.83 0.38 8.07
CA THR A 96 -0.88 -1.07 8.29
C THR A 96 0.46 -1.66 7.90
N VAL A 97 1.07 -2.40 8.82
CA VAL A 97 2.35 -3.06 8.57
C VAL A 97 2.12 -4.55 8.41
N PHE A 98 2.49 -5.08 7.25
CA PHE A 98 2.54 -6.52 7.00
C PHE A 98 3.96 -7.00 7.20
N GLY A 99 4.20 -7.82 8.24
CA GLY A 99 5.49 -8.44 8.48
C GLY A 99 5.58 -9.80 7.82
N GLN A 100 6.74 -10.13 7.30
CA GLN A 100 7.07 -11.47 6.76
C GLN A 100 6.04 -11.94 5.72
N VAL A 101 5.86 -11.16 4.67
CA VAL A 101 4.97 -11.52 3.56
C VAL A 101 5.70 -12.45 2.61
N GLU A 102 5.19 -13.67 2.46
CA GLU A 102 5.77 -14.64 1.53
C GLU A 102 5.16 -14.51 0.14
N PHE A 103 6.02 -14.33 -0.84
CA PHE A 103 5.65 -14.37 -2.26
C PHE A 103 6.12 -15.69 -2.85
N LYS A 104 5.20 -16.53 -3.29
CA LYS A 104 5.49 -17.85 -3.85
C LYS A 104 5.53 -17.84 -5.37
N LEU A 105 4.76 -16.99 -6.00
CA LEU A 105 4.58 -16.95 -7.44
C LEU A 105 4.89 -15.55 -7.98
N PRO A 106 5.45 -15.47 -9.20
CA PRO A 106 5.53 -14.20 -9.90
C PRO A 106 4.14 -13.79 -10.40
N GLY A 107 3.97 -12.52 -10.68
CA GLY A 107 2.73 -12.03 -11.24
C GLY A 107 2.27 -10.76 -10.58
N THR A 108 1.06 -10.35 -10.89
CA THR A 108 0.48 -9.13 -10.37
C THR A 108 -0.36 -9.44 -9.15
N TYR A 109 0.08 -8.94 -8.00
CA TYR A 109 -0.68 -8.94 -6.76
C TYR A 109 -1.52 -7.67 -6.70
N TYR A 110 -2.49 -7.62 -5.81
CA TYR A 110 -3.38 -6.48 -5.69
C TYR A 110 -3.51 -6.06 -4.24
N VAL A 111 -3.54 -4.76 -4.02
CA VAL A 111 -3.96 -4.19 -2.74
C VAL A 111 -5.40 -3.74 -2.89
N GLU A 112 -6.25 -4.14 -1.96
CA GLU A 112 -7.63 -3.68 -1.89
C GLU A 112 -7.85 -2.90 -0.61
N VAL A 113 -8.53 -1.76 -0.73
CA VAL A 113 -8.87 -0.90 0.40
C VAL A 113 -10.37 -0.72 0.45
N LEU A 114 -10.94 -1.04 1.60
CA LEU A 114 -12.38 -0.96 1.82
C LEU A 114 -12.68 -0.11 3.05
N VAL A 115 -13.83 0.51 3.06
CA VAL A 115 -14.40 1.16 4.24
C VAL A 115 -15.82 0.65 4.43
N ASP A 116 -16.12 0.11 5.62
CA ASP A 116 -17.41 -0.49 5.94
C ASP A 116 -17.89 -1.44 4.83
N ASP A 117 -16.98 -2.32 4.40
CA ASP A 117 -17.18 -3.32 3.34
C ASP A 117 -17.42 -2.75 1.94
N VAL A 118 -17.25 -1.45 1.74
CA VAL A 118 -17.31 -0.81 0.42
C VAL A 118 -15.90 -0.67 -0.14
N MET A 119 -15.63 -1.31 -1.28
CA MET A 119 -14.33 -1.20 -1.93
C MET A 119 -14.14 0.19 -2.51
N LYS A 120 -13.09 0.88 -2.05
CA LYS A 120 -12.74 2.21 -2.51
C LYS A 120 -11.64 2.21 -3.55
N LEU A 121 -10.74 1.24 -3.46
CA LEU A 121 -9.59 1.21 -4.36
C LEU A 121 -9.04 -0.20 -4.43
N ARG A 122 -8.64 -0.58 -5.62
CA ARG A 122 -7.87 -1.79 -5.88
C ARG A 122 -6.76 -1.42 -6.86
N TYR A 123 -5.52 -1.74 -6.51
CA TYR A 123 -4.41 -1.40 -7.39
C TYR A 123 -3.38 -2.52 -7.46
N PRO A 124 -2.66 -2.61 -8.59
CA PRO A 124 -1.72 -3.70 -8.82
C PRO A 124 -0.39 -3.47 -8.11
N VAL A 125 0.23 -4.58 -7.71
CA VAL A 125 1.60 -4.63 -7.19
C VAL A 125 2.29 -5.78 -7.92
N PRO A 126 3.01 -5.50 -9.02
CA PRO A 126 3.70 -6.56 -9.74
C PRO A 126 4.87 -7.10 -8.93
N VAL A 127 5.01 -8.44 -8.92
CA VAL A 127 6.18 -9.12 -8.36
C VAL A 127 6.94 -9.75 -9.51
N ILE A 128 8.18 -9.31 -9.69
CA ILE A 128 9.02 -9.64 -10.84
C ILE A 128 10.28 -10.34 -10.33
N VAL A 129 10.62 -11.47 -10.99
CA VAL A 129 11.90 -12.12 -10.73
C VAL A 129 12.95 -11.43 -11.59
N ALA A 130 13.99 -10.90 -10.95
CA ALA A 130 15.09 -10.24 -11.60
C ALA A 130 16.33 -11.14 -11.57
N PRO A 131 17.16 -11.13 -12.65
CA PRO A 131 18.39 -11.91 -12.63
C PRO A 131 19.33 -11.42 -11.52
N PRO A 132 20.25 -12.30 -11.06
CA PRO A 132 21.25 -11.92 -10.07
C PRO A 132 22.04 -10.68 -10.49
N GLN A 133 22.51 -9.94 -9.52
CA GLN A 133 23.09 -8.61 -9.70
C GLN A 133 24.29 -8.57 -10.67
N GLY A 134 25.05 -9.67 -10.79
CA GLY A 134 26.17 -9.75 -11.72
C GLY A 134 25.77 -9.79 -13.20
N GLN A 135 24.49 -9.90 -13.50
CA GLN A 135 23.96 -9.95 -14.86
C GLN A 135 23.04 -8.78 -15.18
N GLN A 136 22.93 -7.83 -14.27
CA GLN A 136 22.14 -6.65 -14.52
C GLN A 136 22.83 -5.81 -15.59
N GLN A 137 22.14 -5.64 -16.69
CA GLN A 137 22.54 -4.61 -17.63
C GLN A 137 22.36 -3.26 -16.94
N GLN A 138 23.40 -2.46 -16.98
CA GLN A 138 23.25 -1.09 -16.56
C GLN A 138 22.11 -0.46 -17.36
N PRO A 139 21.26 0.35 -16.72
CA PRO A 139 20.29 1.11 -17.50
C PRO A 139 21.03 1.89 -18.57
N PRO A 140 20.45 2.05 -19.76
CA PRO A 140 21.12 2.80 -20.81
C PRO A 140 21.50 4.17 -20.27
N GLN A 141 22.80 4.44 -20.23
CA GLN A 141 23.27 5.75 -19.85
C GLN A 141 22.79 6.71 -20.91
N VAL A 142 22.12 7.73 -20.47
CA VAL A 142 21.90 8.87 -21.34
C VAL A 142 23.29 9.34 -21.77
N ALA A 143 23.59 9.27 -23.05
CA ALA A 143 24.85 9.72 -23.57
C ALA A 143 25.09 11.15 -23.07
N SER A 144 26.24 11.36 -22.42
CA SER A 144 26.61 12.72 -22.03
C SER A 144 26.64 13.55 -23.30
N PRO A 145 26.05 14.74 -23.31
CA PRO A 145 26.18 15.60 -24.49
C PRO A 145 27.65 15.85 -24.76
N PRO A 146 28.05 15.83 -26.02
CA PRO A 146 29.44 16.13 -26.37
C PRO A 146 29.79 17.52 -25.85
N ALA A 147 30.96 17.61 -25.30
CA ALA A 147 31.46 18.87 -24.75
C ALA A 147 31.50 19.96 -25.83
#